data_dca52c1011c6ace330bc5df94b5737e4
#
_entry.id   dca52c1011c6ace330bc5df94b5737e4
#
_cell.length_a   1.000
_cell.length_b   1.000
_cell.length_c   1.000
_cell.angle_alpha   90.00
_cell.angle_beta   90.00
_cell.angle_gamma   90.00
#
_symmetry.space_group_name_H-M   'P 1'
#
loop_
_entity.id
_entity.type
_entity.pdbx_description
1 polymer ?
#
loop_
_entity_poly.entity_id
_entity_poly.type
_entity_poly.pdbx_seq_one_letter_code
_entity_poly.pdbx_strand_id
1 'polypeptide(L)'
;MEVLFMFTFAPHARLFSFPVFFDGGCAPFVRDGLASFALTQPQVRAQAQVDDVLLGLAGEDGRVRMVFALVVDAVLSWMDYSAQCRTGERRRVPRNVLDAADAIFPPQGRNPLPSWSGHIAADFARDVEEGKHALTSRRFWYFGQGERIAAWLPDDLQTLLPSAGFRQRANAPLMPRFAAFFNELLTAHGAQECGSYGQPREQPVLEGFDFIMSCSTLSASADGCGAQVEGRVPLDVLRDAERANDAMGEAL
;
A
#
# COMPACT_ATOMS: atom_id res chain seq x y z
N MET A 1 -7.12 34.44 -14.90
CA MET A 1 -6.29 34.27 -13.69
C MET A 1 -6.58 32.88 -13.19
N GLU A 2 -5.77 31.90 -13.64
CA GLU A 2 -5.89 30.52 -13.16
C GLU A 2 -5.48 30.52 -11.68
N VAL A 3 -6.39 30.11 -10.82
CA VAL A 3 -6.07 29.83 -9.42
C VAL A 3 -5.22 28.56 -9.44
N LEU A 4 -3.92 28.73 -9.26
CA LEU A 4 -3.00 27.59 -9.14
C LEU A 4 -3.40 26.82 -7.88
N PHE A 5 -4.00 25.64 -8.06
CA PHE A 5 -4.32 24.77 -6.94
C PHE A 5 -3.02 24.26 -6.35
N MET A 6 -2.64 24.75 -5.18
CA MET A 6 -1.48 24.26 -4.45
C MET A 6 -1.95 23.35 -3.33
N PHE A 7 -1.55 22.10 -3.39
CA PHE A 7 -1.75 21.16 -2.30
C PHE A 7 -0.85 21.54 -1.11
N THR A 8 -1.41 21.61 0.08
CA THR A 8 -0.68 21.95 1.31
C THR A 8 -0.83 20.85 2.33
N PHE A 9 0.28 20.46 2.93
CA PHE A 9 0.28 19.54 4.07
C PHE A 9 -0.04 20.29 5.37
N ALA A 10 -0.68 19.61 6.31
CA ALA A 10 -0.96 20.20 7.61
C ALA A 10 0.35 20.60 8.34
N PRO A 11 0.38 21.71 9.09
CA PRO A 11 1.62 22.17 9.75
C PRO A 11 2.22 21.16 10.72
N HIS A 12 1.42 20.27 11.28
CA HIS A 12 1.86 19.22 12.22
C HIS A 12 2.12 17.87 11.55
N ALA A 13 1.89 17.75 10.24
CA ALA A 13 2.06 16.50 9.51
C ALA A 13 3.49 15.95 9.65
N ARG A 14 3.60 14.67 9.92
CA ARG A 14 4.86 13.94 9.86
C ARG A 14 4.95 13.22 8.53
N LEU A 15 6.17 13.06 8.04
CA LEU A 15 6.46 12.33 6.82
C LEU A 15 7.04 10.95 7.16
N PHE A 16 6.35 9.91 6.76
CA PHE A 16 6.83 8.54 6.80
C PHE A 16 7.21 8.11 5.39
N SER A 17 8.43 7.68 5.19
CA SER A 17 8.89 7.15 3.92
C SER A 17 9.48 5.76 4.08
N PHE A 18 9.21 4.87 3.16
CA PHE A 18 9.65 3.47 3.20
C PHE A 18 9.79 2.89 1.79
N PRO A 19 10.64 1.86 1.63
CA PRO A 19 10.80 1.20 0.35
C PRO A 19 9.57 0.34 0.03
N VAL A 20 9.17 0.36 -1.24
CA VAL A 20 8.19 -0.55 -1.84
C VAL A 20 8.97 -1.51 -2.72
N PHE A 21 9.27 -2.69 -2.20
CA PHE A 21 9.96 -3.75 -2.94
C PHE A 21 9.02 -4.54 -3.84
N PHE A 22 7.77 -4.66 -3.42
CA PHE A 22 6.71 -5.35 -4.12
C PHE A 22 5.45 -4.49 -4.13
N ASP A 23 4.92 -4.21 -5.32
CA ASP A 23 3.73 -3.41 -5.53
C ASP A 23 2.65 -4.25 -6.22
N GLY A 24 1.98 -5.09 -5.46
CA GLY A 24 0.85 -5.92 -5.91
C GLY A 24 -0.51 -5.22 -5.78
N GLY A 25 -0.53 -3.93 -5.48
CA GLY A 25 -1.76 -3.15 -5.34
C GLY A 25 -2.57 -3.40 -4.06
N CYS A 26 -1.99 -4.11 -3.06
CA CYS A 26 -2.65 -4.36 -1.78
C CYS A 26 -2.21 -3.40 -0.66
N ALA A 27 -1.12 -2.67 -0.85
CA ALA A 27 -0.59 -1.74 0.15
C ALA A 27 0.15 -0.55 -0.52
N PRO A 28 -0.57 0.54 -0.89
CA PRO A 28 -1.99 0.78 -0.61
C PRO A 28 -2.92 0.04 -1.56
N PHE A 29 -4.07 -0.36 -1.05
CA PHE A 29 -5.17 -0.83 -1.87
C PHE A 29 -6.07 0.34 -2.28
N VAL A 30 -6.21 0.56 -3.59
CA VAL A 30 -6.98 1.68 -4.14
C VAL A 30 -8.23 1.16 -4.84
N ARG A 31 -9.41 1.59 -4.37
CA ARG A 31 -10.69 1.30 -4.99
C ARG A 31 -11.71 2.40 -4.66
N ASP A 32 -12.54 2.77 -5.61
CA ASP A 32 -13.67 3.71 -5.45
C ASP A 32 -13.25 5.07 -4.84
N GLY A 33 -12.13 5.62 -5.29
CA GLY A 33 -11.62 6.92 -4.82
C GLY A 33 -11.17 6.93 -3.35
N LEU A 34 -10.86 5.75 -2.81
CA LEU A 34 -10.30 5.58 -1.48
C LEU A 34 -9.08 4.70 -1.55
N ALA A 35 -7.98 5.13 -0.92
CA ALA A 35 -6.83 4.30 -0.62
C ALA A 35 -6.96 3.75 0.81
N SER A 36 -6.57 2.50 1.02
CA SER A 36 -6.36 1.92 2.34
C SER A 36 -4.97 1.32 2.44
N PHE A 37 -4.40 1.42 3.63
CA PHE A 37 -3.09 0.89 3.98
C PHE A 37 -3.26 0.06 5.26
N ALA A 38 -3.62 -1.21 5.07
CA ALA A 38 -4.03 -2.11 6.14
C ALA A 38 -3.06 -3.28 6.34
N LEU A 39 -2.18 -3.50 5.39
CA LEU A 39 -1.19 -4.58 5.40
C LEU A 39 0.22 -3.98 5.35
N THR A 40 1.22 -4.79 5.70
CA THR A 40 2.65 -4.40 5.68
C THR A 40 2.97 -3.19 6.57
N GLN A 41 4.23 -2.78 6.66
CA GLN A 41 4.72 -1.61 7.41
C GLN A 41 4.05 -1.40 8.80
N PRO A 42 4.06 -2.43 9.68
CA PRO A 42 3.28 -2.40 10.93
C PRO A 42 3.64 -1.22 11.82
N GLN A 43 4.94 -0.87 11.89
CA GLN A 43 5.40 0.25 12.72
C GLN A 43 4.90 1.60 12.21
N VAL A 44 4.80 1.78 10.89
CA VAL A 44 4.21 2.99 10.29
C VAL A 44 2.74 3.09 10.68
N ARG A 45 1.98 2.01 10.46
CA ARG A 45 0.55 1.98 10.78
C ARG A 45 0.25 2.18 12.27
N ALA A 46 1.10 1.62 13.14
CA ALA A 46 0.95 1.78 14.58
C ALA A 46 1.23 3.20 15.08
N GLN A 47 2.00 4.00 14.34
CA GLN A 47 2.44 5.33 14.76
C GLN A 47 1.74 6.47 14.01
N ALA A 48 1.27 6.24 12.80
CA ALA A 48 0.66 7.26 11.97
C ALA A 48 -0.61 7.84 12.59
N GLN A 49 -0.82 9.13 12.36
CA GLN A 49 -1.98 9.90 12.81
C GLN A 49 -2.66 10.56 11.61
N VAL A 50 -3.85 11.10 11.83
CA VAL A 50 -4.54 11.91 10.83
C VAL A 50 -3.63 13.07 10.40
N ASP A 51 -3.64 13.37 9.11
CA ASP A 51 -2.82 14.34 8.39
C ASP A 51 -1.34 13.95 8.19
N ASP A 52 -0.85 12.85 8.76
CA ASP A 52 0.47 12.35 8.42
C ASP A 52 0.55 11.94 6.94
N VAL A 53 1.74 12.05 6.38
CA VAL A 53 2.04 11.74 4.98
C VAL A 53 2.82 10.44 4.89
N LEU A 54 2.32 9.50 4.08
CA LEU A 54 3.00 8.25 3.77
C LEU A 54 3.55 8.30 2.34
N LEU A 55 4.81 7.98 2.17
CA LEU A 55 5.47 7.86 0.88
C LEU A 55 6.01 6.44 0.68
N GLY A 56 5.45 5.75 -0.30
CA GLY A 56 6.03 4.52 -0.82
C GLY A 56 7.02 4.85 -1.94
N LEU A 57 8.25 4.40 -1.81
CA LEU A 57 9.35 4.73 -2.69
C LEU A 57 9.99 3.49 -3.29
N ALA A 58 10.38 3.53 -4.55
CA ALA A 58 11.13 2.48 -5.23
C ALA A 58 12.47 3.02 -5.73
N GLY A 59 13.53 2.23 -5.53
CA GLY A 59 14.85 2.50 -6.12
C GLY A 59 14.98 1.79 -7.45
N GLU A 60 15.29 2.52 -8.52
CA GLU A 60 15.49 2.00 -9.88
C GLU A 60 16.68 2.71 -10.53
N ASP A 61 17.66 1.96 -11.01
CA ASP A 61 18.84 2.48 -11.76
C ASP A 61 19.57 3.65 -11.07
N GLY A 62 19.72 3.54 -9.73
CA GLY A 62 20.39 4.56 -8.92
C GLY A 62 19.55 5.82 -8.65
N ARG A 63 18.29 5.84 -9.05
CA ARG A 63 17.33 6.92 -8.80
C ARG A 63 16.20 6.44 -7.90
N VAL A 64 15.48 7.38 -7.30
CA VAL A 64 14.33 7.06 -6.44
C VAL A 64 13.05 7.57 -7.09
N ARG A 65 12.07 6.70 -7.18
CA ARG A 65 10.74 7.00 -7.71
C ARG A 65 9.69 6.88 -6.60
N MET A 66 8.76 7.79 -6.59
CA MET A 66 7.57 7.70 -5.74
C MET A 66 6.55 6.75 -6.39
N VAL A 67 6.18 5.69 -5.67
CA VAL A 67 5.13 4.75 -6.05
C VAL A 67 3.77 5.31 -5.66
N PHE A 68 3.69 5.90 -4.48
CA PHE A 68 2.50 6.61 -4.02
C PHE A 68 2.83 7.67 -2.97
N ALA A 69 1.93 8.62 -2.85
CA ALA A 69 1.81 9.54 -1.72
C ALA A 69 0.39 9.45 -1.16
N LEU A 70 0.25 9.40 0.16
CA LEU A 70 -1.03 9.30 0.85
C LEU A 70 -1.01 10.19 2.09
N VAL A 71 -2.05 11.02 2.25
CA VAL A 71 -2.26 11.80 3.47
C VAL A 71 -3.34 11.12 4.30
N VAL A 72 -3.05 10.71 5.51
CA VAL A 72 -3.97 9.92 6.34
C VAL A 72 -5.22 10.73 6.68
N ASP A 73 -6.39 10.24 6.28
CA ASP A 73 -7.69 10.82 6.65
C ASP A 73 -8.29 10.18 7.89
N ALA A 74 -8.09 8.86 8.06
CA ALA A 74 -8.56 8.15 9.24
C ALA A 74 -7.60 7.03 9.65
N VAL A 75 -7.54 6.83 10.96
CA VAL A 75 -6.82 5.74 11.62
C VAL A 75 -7.86 4.86 12.29
N LEU A 76 -8.07 3.66 11.77
CA LEU A 76 -9.10 2.72 12.23
C LEU A 76 -8.44 1.55 12.96
N SER A 77 -9.07 1.08 14.05
CA SER A 77 -8.65 -0.21 14.58
C SER A 77 -8.82 -1.29 13.51
N TRP A 78 -8.03 -2.35 13.57
CA TRP A 78 -8.20 -3.47 12.64
C TRP A 78 -9.63 -4.02 12.68
N MET A 79 -10.21 -4.14 13.85
CA MET A 79 -11.58 -4.63 14.04
C MET A 79 -12.61 -3.76 13.32
N ASP A 80 -12.52 -2.43 13.52
CA ASP A 80 -13.44 -1.48 12.88
C ASP A 80 -13.29 -1.49 11.37
N TYR A 81 -12.05 -1.48 10.88
CA TYR A 81 -11.76 -1.53 9.44
C TYR A 81 -12.33 -2.80 8.81
N SER A 82 -12.01 -3.96 9.38
CA SER A 82 -12.45 -5.25 8.87
C SER A 82 -13.98 -5.39 8.91
N ALA A 83 -14.64 -4.91 9.96
CA ALA A 83 -16.09 -4.91 10.06
C ALA A 83 -16.73 -3.99 8.99
N GLN A 84 -16.23 -2.77 8.83
CA GLN A 84 -16.72 -1.84 7.81
C GLN A 84 -16.59 -2.40 6.40
N CYS A 85 -15.48 -3.10 6.09
CA CYS A 85 -15.26 -3.69 4.78
C CYS A 85 -16.25 -4.81 4.46
N ARG A 86 -16.76 -5.54 5.46
CA ARG A 86 -17.69 -6.66 5.26
C ARG A 86 -19.15 -6.24 5.21
N THR A 87 -19.52 -5.21 5.95
CA THR A 87 -20.92 -4.78 6.09
C THR A 87 -21.28 -3.55 5.27
N GLY A 88 -20.30 -2.82 4.79
CA GLY A 88 -20.50 -1.53 4.12
C GLY A 88 -20.39 -1.57 2.60
N GLU A 89 -20.66 -0.45 1.96
CA GLU A 89 -20.57 -0.23 0.51
C GLU A 89 -19.12 -0.38 -0.03
N ARG A 90 -18.13 -0.32 0.87
CA ARG A 90 -16.70 -0.36 0.53
C ARG A 90 -16.13 -1.75 0.75
N ARG A 91 -16.50 -2.70 -0.08
CA ARG A 91 -15.94 -4.06 0.00
C ARG A 91 -14.46 -4.06 -0.36
N ARG A 92 -13.61 -4.13 0.67
CA ARG A 92 -12.15 -4.33 0.56
C ARG A 92 -11.75 -5.75 0.96
N VAL A 93 -12.74 -6.61 1.01
CA VAL A 93 -12.58 -8.04 1.20
C VAL A 93 -12.26 -8.66 -0.16
N PRO A 94 -11.25 -9.52 -0.27
CA PRO A 94 -10.94 -10.20 -1.53
C PRO A 94 -12.16 -10.98 -2.03
N ARG A 95 -12.46 -10.87 -3.32
CA ARG A 95 -13.54 -11.61 -3.98
C ARG A 95 -13.08 -12.99 -4.43
N ASN A 96 -11.81 -13.11 -4.74
CA ASN A 96 -11.15 -14.35 -5.15
C ASN A 96 -9.64 -14.20 -4.95
N VAL A 97 -8.87 -15.25 -5.24
CA VAL A 97 -7.42 -15.30 -5.09
C VAL A 97 -6.68 -14.24 -5.92
N LEU A 98 -7.27 -13.74 -7.00
CA LEU A 98 -6.68 -12.73 -7.88
C LEU A 98 -6.98 -11.29 -7.43
N ASP A 99 -7.80 -11.11 -6.41
CA ASP A 99 -8.17 -9.78 -5.92
C ASP A 99 -7.11 -9.26 -4.93
N ALA A 100 -6.55 -8.10 -5.22
CA ALA A 100 -5.53 -7.45 -4.40
C ALA A 100 -6.08 -6.76 -3.14
N ALA A 101 -7.35 -6.97 -2.79
CA ALA A 101 -7.98 -6.34 -1.63
C ALA A 101 -7.27 -6.65 -0.31
N ASP A 102 -7.31 -5.72 0.63
CA ASP A 102 -6.47 -5.71 1.82
C ASP A 102 -7.17 -6.07 3.14
N ALA A 103 -8.52 -6.26 3.14
CA ALA A 103 -9.25 -6.72 4.33
C ALA A 103 -9.29 -8.25 4.39
N ILE A 104 -8.11 -8.87 4.35
CA ILE A 104 -7.94 -10.32 4.21
C ILE A 104 -8.12 -11.08 5.52
N PHE A 105 -7.85 -10.47 6.67
CA PHE A 105 -8.05 -11.13 7.96
C PHE A 105 -9.47 -10.88 8.47
N PRO A 106 -10.26 -11.93 8.72
CA PRO A 106 -11.57 -11.79 9.38
C PRO A 106 -11.45 -11.14 10.75
N PRO A 107 -12.47 -10.42 11.24
CA PRO A 107 -12.42 -9.71 12.52
C PRO A 107 -12.01 -10.58 13.73
N GLN A 108 -12.34 -11.87 13.69
CA GLN A 108 -12.06 -12.81 14.78
C GLN A 108 -11.14 -13.96 14.36
N GLY A 109 -10.59 -13.91 13.14
CA GLY A 109 -9.84 -15.02 12.57
C GLY A 109 -8.40 -14.63 12.25
N ARG A 110 -7.49 -15.57 12.53
CA ARG A 110 -6.07 -15.44 12.16
C ARG A 110 -5.74 -16.00 10.78
N ASN A 111 -6.63 -16.79 10.21
CA ASN A 111 -6.46 -17.32 8.86
C ASN A 111 -6.90 -16.26 7.86
N PRO A 112 -6.03 -15.85 6.94
CA PRO A 112 -6.39 -14.87 5.93
C PRO A 112 -7.34 -15.48 4.91
N LEU A 113 -8.17 -14.63 4.31
CA LEU A 113 -8.91 -14.99 3.11
C LEU A 113 -7.94 -15.12 1.94
N PRO A 114 -8.21 -16.01 0.99
CA PRO A 114 -7.39 -16.17 -0.20
C PRO A 114 -7.35 -14.86 -1.00
N SER A 115 -6.16 -14.37 -1.26
CA SER A 115 -5.95 -13.18 -2.07
C SER A 115 -4.62 -13.24 -2.81
N TRP A 116 -4.49 -12.45 -3.84
CA TRP A 116 -3.24 -12.29 -4.61
C TRP A 116 -2.03 -11.94 -3.74
N SER A 117 -2.24 -11.17 -2.68
CA SER A 117 -1.14 -10.70 -1.82
C SER A 117 -0.32 -11.83 -1.16
N GLY A 118 -0.79 -13.06 -1.19
CA GLY A 118 -0.08 -14.21 -0.64
C GLY A 118 0.17 -14.17 0.86
N HIS A 119 -0.60 -13.36 1.61
CA HIS A 119 -0.50 -13.33 3.08
C HIS A 119 -0.95 -14.67 3.67
N ILE A 120 -0.24 -15.11 4.70
CA ILE A 120 -0.47 -16.36 5.41
C ILE A 120 -0.85 -16.10 6.88
N ALA A 121 -1.30 -17.13 7.58
CA ALA A 121 -1.68 -17.02 8.99
C ALA A 121 -0.55 -16.44 9.90
N ALA A 122 0.71 -16.71 9.56
CA ALA A 122 1.86 -16.17 10.31
C ALA A 122 1.99 -14.65 10.19
N ASP A 123 1.45 -14.03 9.13
CA ASP A 123 1.50 -12.59 8.94
C ASP A 123 0.52 -11.85 9.87
N PHE A 124 -0.42 -12.55 10.49
CA PHE A 124 -1.41 -11.93 11.38
C PHE A 124 -0.77 -11.13 12.51
N ALA A 125 0.27 -11.68 13.15
CA ALA A 125 0.96 -10.98 14.23
C ALA A 125 1.55 -9.65 13.74
N ARG A 126 2.23 -9.67 12.59
CA ARG A 126 2.81 -8.47 11.96
C ARG A 126 1.74 -7.48 11.50
N ASP A 127 0.75 -7.95 10.77
CA ASP A 127 -0.18 -7.06 10.08
C ASP A 127 -1.34 -6.59 10.97
N VAL A 128 -1.76 -7.38 11.94
CA VAL A 128 -2.88 -7.03 12.82
C VAL A 128 -2.42 -6.64 14.22
N GLU A 129 -1.63 -7.49 14.89
CA GLU A 129 -1.27 -7.26 16.29
C GLU A 129 -0.23 -6.14 16.44
N GLU A 130 0.84 -6.13 15.63
CA GLU A 130 1.85 -5.08 15.66
C GLU A 130 1.39 -3.82 14.92
N GLY A 131 0.77 -3.99 13.76
CA GLY A 131 0.30 -2.87 12.93
C GLY A 131 -0.87 -2.11 13.54
N LYS A 132 -1.68 -2.75 14.38
CA LYS A 132 -2.80 -2.19 15.17
C LYS A 132 -3.90 -1.53 14.37
N HIS A 133 -3.54 -0.75 13.36
CA HIS A 133 -4.44 0.15 12.63
C HIS A 133 -4.42 -0.13 11.13
N ALA A 134 -5.55 0.13 10.49
CA ALA A 134 -5.65 0.38 9.08
C ALA A 134 -5.77 1.91 8.86
N LEU A 135 -5.01 2.42 7.91
CA LEU A 135 -5.04 3.82 7.53
C LEU A 135 -5.87 3.96 6.26
N THR A 136 -6.73 4.96 6.20
CA THR A 136 -7.54 5.22 5.01
C THR A 136 -7.41 6.67 4.57
N SER A 137 -7.51 6.90 3.25
CA SER A 137 -7.40 8.23 2.69
C SER A 137 -8.15 8.40 1.36
N ARG A 138 -8.75 9.56 1.19
CA ARG A 138 -9.19 10.09 -0.10
C ARG A 138 -8.17 11.05 -0.70
N ARG A 139 -7.20 11.50 0.10
CA ARG A 139 -6.08 12.36 -0.30
C ARG A 139 -4.88 11.49 -0.65
N PHE A 140 -4.90 10.87 -1.84
CA PHE A 140 -3.83 9.99 -2.29
C PHE A 140 -3.51 10.20 -3.77
N TRP A 141 -2.28 9.88 -4.13
CA TRP A 141 -1.78 9.83 -5.49
C TRP A 141 -1.01 8.52 -5.64
N TYR A 142 -1.53 7.64 -6.47
CA TYR A 142 -0.91 6.34 -6.73
C TYR A 142 -0.34 6.34 -8.14
N PHE A 143 0.99 6.30 -8.25
CA PHE A 143 1.71 6.33 -9.52
C PHE A 143 2.10 4.93 -10.03
N GLY A 144 2.08 3.92 -9.16
CA GLY A 144 2.36 2.52 -9.50
C GLY A 144 3.71 2.35 -10.18
N GLN A 145 3.71 1.74 -11.35
CA GLN A 145 4.93 1.53 -12.16
C GLN A 145 5.50 2.81 -12.79
N GLY A 146 4.78 3.91 -12.76
CA GLY A 146 5.21 5.16 -13.37
C GLY A 146 4.95 5.25 -14.89
N GLU A 147 4.07 4.42 -15.43
CA GLU A 147 3.75 4.40 -16.87
C GLU A 147 3.18 5.73 -17.38
N ARG A 148 2.30 6.35 -16.61
CA ARG A 148 1.68 7.64 -16.96
C ARG A 148 2.46 8.81 -16.37
N ILE A 149 2.92 8.67 -15.14
CA ILE A 149 3.68 9.68 -14.41
C ILE A 149 4.85 8.99 -13.72
N ALA A 150 6.04 9.16 -14.25
CA ALA A 150 7.26 8.70 -13.62
C ALA A 150 7.68 9.72 -12.54
N ALA A 151 7.16 9.56 -11.34
CA ALA A 151 7.35 10.50 -10.22
C ALA A 151 8.75 10.39 -9.59
N TRP A 152 9.80 10.71 -10.38
CA TRP A 152 11.19 10.67 -9.93
C TRP A 152 11.47 11.78 -8.92
N LEU A 153 12.07 11.41 -7.79
CA LEU A 153 12.52 12.38 -6.81
C LEU A 153 13.78 13.11 -7.31
N PRO A 154 13.86 14.43 -7.09
CA PRO A 154 15.11 15.17 -7.34
C PRO A 154 16.21 14.72 -6.35
N ASP A 155 17.47 15.00 -6.70
CA ASP A 155 18.63 14.47 -5.98
C ASP A 155 18.64 14.81 -4.48
N ASP A 156 18.20 15.99 -4.13
CA ASP A 156 18.10 16.46 -2.74
C ASP A 156 17.03 15.72 -1.92
N LEU A 157 16.05 15.08 -2.58
CA LEU A 157 15.00 14.29 -1.95
C LEU A 157 15.24 12.76 -2.00
N GLN A 158 16.26 12.29 -2.72
CA GLN A 158 16.53 10.85 -2.82
C GLN A 158 16.86 10.21 -1.46
N THR A 159 17.35 10.99 -0.51
CA THR A 159 17.56 10.55 0.88
C THR A 159 16.28 10.16 1.63
N LEU A 160 15.11 10.41 1.03
CA LEU A 160 13.84 9.92 1.57
C LEU A 160 13.71 8.40 1.50
N LEU A 161 14.35 7.74 0.53
CA LEU A 161 14.39 6.29 0.48
C LEU A 161 15.34 5.76 1.56
N PRO A 162 14.85 5.06 2.59
CA PRO A 162 15.71 4.38 3.54
C PRO A 162 16.28 3.11 2.93
N SER A 163 17.46 2.69 3.38
CA SER A 163 18.06 1.42 2.99
C SER A 163 17.26 0.21 3.51
N ALA A 164 16.59 0.38 4.65
CA ALA A 164 15.72 -0.63 5.24
C ALA A 164 14.69 0.03 6.18
N GLY A 165 13.59 -0.68 6.46
CA GLY A 165 12.55 -0.23 7.37
C GLY A 165 11.82 1.02 6.86
N PHE A 166 11.62 1.98 7.74
CA PHE A 166 10.99 3.26 7.39
C PHE A 166 11.74 4.43 8.01
N ARG A 167 11.53 5.63 7.46
CA ARG A 167 11.95 6.89 8.08
C ARG A 167 10.75 7.69 8.50
N GLN A 168 10.75 8.14 9.74
CA GLN A 168 9.84 9.15 10.24
C GLN A 168 10.59 10.47 10.34
N ARG A 169 10.04 11.51 9.75
CA ARG A 169 10.60 12.85 9.84
C ARG A 169 9.53 13.80 10.35
N ALA A 170 9.87 14.54 11.41
CA ALA A 170 9.06 15.68 11.81
C ALA A 170 9.12 16.77 10.74
N ASN A 171 8.13 17.62 10.73
CA ASN A 171 7.79 18.58 9.70
C ASN A 171 8.82 19.71 9.43
N ALA A 172 10.09 19.56 9.66
CA ALA A 172 11.06 20.62 9.35
C ALA A 172 12.39 20.02 8.88
N PRO A 173 13.07 20.56 7.99
CA PRO A 173 12.87 21.50 6.91
C PRO A 173 12.49 20.81 5.58
N LEU A 174 12.33 19.47 5.57
CA LEU A 174 12.17 18.68 4.35
C LEU A 174 10.76 18.77 3.75
N MET A 175 9.73 18.95 4.61
CA MET A 175 8.33 19.03 4.17
C MET A 175 8.07 20.18 3.19
N PRO A 176 8.54 21.41 3.41
CA PRO A 176 8.37 22.50 2.43
C PRO A 176 9.00 22.17 1.08
N ARG A 177 10.18 21.56 1.09
CA ARG A 177 10.88 21.17 -0.14
C ARG A 177 10.15 20.04 -0.87
N PHE A 178 9.67 19.03 -0.12
CA PHE A 178 8.85 17.97 -0.67
C PHE A 178 7.53 18.53 -1.22
N ALA A 179 6.85 19.40 -0.49
CA ALA A 179 5.60 20.03 -0.93
C ALA A 179 5.78 20.82 -2.24
N ALA A 180 6.86 21.59 -2.35
CA ALA A 180 7.18 22.33 -3.58
C ALA A 180 7.35 21.36 -4.76
N PHE A 181 8.21 20.37 -4.63
CA PHE A 181 8.40 19.34 -5.65
C PHE A 181 7.09 18.63 -6.01
N PHE A 182 6.32 18.25 -5.02
CA PHE A 182 5.08 17.51 -5.22
C PHE A 182 4.07 18.35 -6.02
N ASN A 183 3.91 19.64 -5.69
CA ASN A 183 3.04 20.54 -6.44
C ASN A 183 3.54 20.78 -7.88
N GLU A 184 4.85 20.91 -8.08
CA GLU A 184 5.46 21.00 -9.42
C GLU A 184 5.15 19.75 -10.24
N LEU A 185 5.32 18.55 -9.65
CA LEU A 185 5.02 17.29 -10.30
C LEU A 185 3.54 17.18 -10.68
N LEU A 186 2.64 17.47 -9.74
CA LEU A 186 1.20 17.41 -9.99
C LEU A 186 0.77 18.39 -11.09
N THR A 187 1.30 19.59 -11.08
CA THR A 187 1.01 20.63 -12.08
C THR A 187 1.54 20.23 -13.45
N ALA A 188 2.77 19.77 -13.54
CA ALA A 188 3.41 19.38 -14.80
C ALA A 188 2.66 18.23 -15.52
N HIS A 189 1.99 17.38 -14.75
CA HIS A 189 1.29 16.21 -15.30
C HIS A 189 -0.25 16.31 -15.25
N GLY A 190 -0.81 17.45 -14.84
CA GLY A 190 -2.26 17.61 -14.73
C GLY A 190 -2.89 16.67 -13.69
N ALA A 191 -2.14 16.36 -12.62
CA ALA A 191 -2.51 15.37 -11.60
C ALA A 191 -2.90 16.02 -10.26
N GLN A 192 -3.53 17.19 -10.31
CA GLN A 192 -3.92 17.95 -9.11
C GLN A 192 -5.03 17.26 -8.31
N GLU A 193 -5.85 16.45 -8.96
CA GLU A 193 -6.88 15.65 -8.28
C GLU A 193 -6.27 14.42 -7.61
N CYS A 194 -6.84 14.03 -6.47
CA CYS A 194 -6.49 12.79 -5.81
C CYS A 194 -6.94 11.57 -6.63
N GLY A 195 -6.11 10.55 -6.75
CA GLY A 195 -6.48 9.39 -7.53
C GLY A 195 -5.34 8.46 -7.92
N SER A 196 -5.65 7.53 -8.81
CA SER A 196 -4.69 6.58 -9.37
C SER A 196 -4.22 7.05 -10.74
N TYR A 197 -2.92 7.18 -10.89
CA TYR A 197 -2.22 7.60 -12.11
C TYR A 197 -1.34 6.49 -12.70
N GLY A 198 -1.43 5.30 -12.16
CA GLY A 198 -0.67 4.14 -12.62
C GLY A 198 -1.33 2.83 -12.18
N GLN A 199 -0.67 1.74 -12.55
CA GLN A 199 -1.06 0.38 -12.18
C GLN A 199 -0.01 -0.24 -11.25
N PRO A 200 -0.38 -1.24 -10.43
CA PRO A 200 0.59 -2.04 -9.70
C PRO A 200 1.64 -2.64 -10.64
N ARG A 201 2.87 -2.73 -10.14
CA ARG A 201 3.97 -3.32 -10.91
C ARG A 201 3.79 -4.82 -11.08
N GLU A 202 3.47 -5.49 -10.01
CA GLU A 202 3.20 -6.90 -9.96
C GLU A 202 1.70 -7.13 -10.05
N GLN A 203 1.27 -7.78 -11.10
CA GLN A 203 -0.13 -8.13 -11.32
C GLN A 203 -0.28 -9.64 -11.37
N PRO A 204 -1.42 -10.19 -10.90
CA PRO A 204 -1.67 -11.61 -11.04
C PRO A 204 -1.76 -11.97 -12.53
N VAL A 205 -0.98 -12.97 -12.95
CA VAL A 205 -1.02 -13.51 -14.30
C VAL A 205 -1.85 -14.78 -14.29
N LEU A 206 -2.84 -14.87 -15.17
CA LEU A 206 -3.76 -16.01 -15.23
C LEU A 206 -3.10 -17.28 -15.81
N GLU A 207 -2.05 -17.13 -16.60
CA GLU A 207 -1.37 -18.26 -17.24
C GLU A 207 -0.14 -18.67 -16.44
N GLY A 208 -0.13 -19.90 -15.93
CA GLY A 208 1.05 -20.49 -15.28
C GLY A 208 1.28 -20.04 -13.84
N PHE A 209 0.26 -20.06 -13.00
CA PHE A 209 0.41 -19.81 -11.57
C PHE A 209 1.32 -20.86 -10.90
N ASP A 210 2.61 -20.65 -11.01
CA ASP A 210 3.61 -21.37 -10.21
C ASP A 210 4.16 -20.48 -9.05
N PHE A 211 3.66 -19.24 -8.90
CA PHE A 211 4.34 -18.29 -8.03
C PHE A 211 3.35 -17.38 -7.26
N ILE A 212 3.27 -17.56 -5.96
CA ILE A 212 2.69 -16.58 -5.02
C ILE A 212 3.85 -15.93 -4.28
N MET A 213 4.12 -14.65 -4.56
CA MET A 213 5.06 -13.86 -3.76
C MET A 213 4.36 -13.38 -2.49
N SER A 214 4.83 -13.80 -1.34
CA SER A 214 4.38 -13.25 -0.07
C SER A 214 4.98 -11.87 0.16
N CYS A 215 4.15 -10.87 0.44
CA CYS A 215 4.61 -9.55 0.88
C CYS A 215 5.47 -9.62 2.16
N SER A 216 5.34 -10.70 2.94
CA SER A 216 6.09 -10.93 4.17
C SER A 216 7.56 -11.25 3.94
N THR A 217 7.88 -11.99 2.88
CA THR A 217 9.25 -12.38 2.56
C THR A 217 10.10 -11.21 2.06
N LEU A 218 9.48 -10.21 1.46
CA LEU A 218 10.20 -9.05 0.92
C LEU A 218 10.51 -7.98 1.98
N SER A 219 9.79 -7.98 3.11
CA SER A 219 10.07 -7.03 4.21
C SER A 219 11.14 -7.52 5.19
N ALA A 220 11.49 -8.81 5.18
CA ALA A 220 12.42 -9.41 6.15
C ALA A 220 13.88 -9.46 5.69
N SER A 221 14.17 -9.33 4.39
CA SER A 221 15.54 -9.37 3.87
C SER A 221 16.09 -7.97 3.65
N ALA A 222 16.49 -7.31 4.74
CA ALA A 222 17.30 -6.08 4.66
C ALA A 222 18.76 -6.36 4.22
N ASP A 223 19.14 -7.61 4.11
CA ASP A 223 20.47 -8.03 3.67
C ASP A 223 20.38 -8.52 2.23
N GLY A 224 20.83 -7.65 1.38
CA GLY A 224 20.93 -7.69 -0.06
C GLY A 224 20.91 -9.04 -0.76
N CYS A 225 20.33 -8.98 -1.93
CA CYS A 225 20.49 -9.94 -3.01
C CYS A 225 19.61 -11.20 -2.99
N GLY A 226 18.57 -11.17 -3.85
CA GLY A 226 18.16 -12.38 -4.56
C GLY A 226 17.63 -13.53 -3.71
N ALA A 227 16.67 -13.33 -2.84
CA ALA A 227 15.95 -14.44 -2.27
C ALA A 227 14.99 -15.02 -3.32
N GLN A 228 15.37 -16.16 -3.91
CA GLN A 228 14.42 -17.02 -4.61
C GLN A 228 13.41 -17.53 -3.59
N VAL A 229 12.18 -17.06 -3.68
CA VAL A 229 11.09 -17.58 -2.85
C VAL A 229 10.53 -18.81 -3.56
N GLU A 230 10.95 -19.98 -3.14
CA GLU A 230 10.31 -21.24 -3.50
C GLU A 230 9.06 -21.43 -2.63
N GLY A 231 7.91 -21.08 -3.13
CA GLY A 231 6.62 -21.34 -2.52
C GLY A 231 5.56 -21.63 -3.58
N ARG A 232 5.59 -22.83 -4.14
CA ARG A 232 4.52 -23.30 -5.05
C ARG A 232 3.28 -23.64 -4.23
N VAL A 233 2.19 -22.95 -4.47
CA VAL A 233 0.88 -23.40 -3.97
C VAL A 233 0.27 -24.26 -5.08
N PRO A 234 -0.08 -25.53 -4.79
CA PRO A 234 -0.73 -26.39 -5.75
C PRO A 234 -2.06 -25.81 -6.26
N LEU A 235 -2.36 -26.05 -7.53
CA LEU A 235 -3.56 -25.49 -8.19
C LEU A 235 -4.89 -25.94 -7.54
N ASP A 236 -4.90 -27.12 -6.93
CA ASP A 236 -5.99 -27.67 -6.15
C ASP A 236 -6.27 -26.85 -4.87
N VAL A 237 -5.21 -26.41 -4.18
CA VAL A 237 -5.34 -25.54 -3.00
C VAL A 237 -5.94 -24.19 -3.37
N LEU A 238 -5.57 -23.65 -4.54
CA LEU A 238 -6.14 -22.39 -5.05
C LEU A 238 -7.64 -22.56 -5.39
N ARG A 239 -8.02 -23.66 -6.03
CA ARG A 239 -9.42 -23.95 -6.35
C ARG A 239 -10.29 -24.20 -5.11
N ASP A 240 -9.75 -24.84 -4.11
CA ASP A 240 -10.45 -25.05 -2.84
C ASP A 240 -10.60 -23.74 -2.07
N ALA A 241 -9.63 -22.84 -2.15
CA ALA A 241 -9.70 -21.49 -1.61
C ALA A 241 -10.75 -20.61 -2.31
N GLU A 242 -10.89 -20.75 -3.64
CA GLU A 242 -11.95 -20.07 -4.41
C GLU A 242 -13.33 -20.55 -4.00
N ARG A 243 -13.55 -21.87 -3.89
CA ARG A 243 -14.82 -22.44 -3.45
C ARG A 243 -15.20 -22.03 -2.03
N ALA A 244 -14.23 -21.97 -1.13
CA ALA A 244 -14.46 -21.52 0.25
C ALA A 244 -14.87 -20.04 0.30
N ASN A 245 -14.32 -19.21 -0.59
CA ASN A 245 -14.64 -17.79 -0.68
C ASN A 245 -16.04 -17.55 -1.28
N ASP A 246 -16.40 -18.31 -2.31
CA ASP A 246 -17.74 -18.26 -2.92
C ASP A 246 -18.82 -18.68 -1.92
N ALA A 247 -18.58 -19.75 -1.17
CA ALA A 247 -19.50 -20.21 -0.13
C ALA A 247 -19.71 -19.21 1.02
N MET A 248 -18.69 -18.39 1.34
CA MET A 248 -18.81 -17.32 2.33
C MET A 248 -19.46 -16.07 1.78
N GLY A 249 -19.36 -15.83 0.47
CA GLY A 249 -20.00 -14.71 -0.22
C GLY A 249 -21.53 -14.86 -0.36
N GLU A 250 -22.05 -16.09 -0.36
CA GLU A 250 -23.48 -16.39 -0.38
C GLU A 250 -24.14 -16.36 1.01
N ALA A 251 -23.34 -16.36 2.08
CA ALA A 251 -23.82 -16.36 3.48
C ALA A 251 -23.85 -14.97 4.14
N LEU A 252 -23.53 -13.91 3.39
CA LEU A 252 -23.54 -12.49 3.78
C LEU A 252 -24.52 -11.68 2.93
#